data_800331bd7788e8bf610e3381ad3ea52a
#
_entry.id   800331bd7788e8bf610e3381ad3ea52a
#
_cell.length_a   1.000
_cell.length_b   1.000
_cell.length_c   1.000
_cell.angle_alpha   90.00
_cell.angle_beta   90.00
_cell.angle_gamma   90.00
#
_symmetry.space_group_name_H-M   'P 1'
#
loop_
_entity.id
_entity.type
_entity.pdbx_description
1 polymer ?
#
loop_
_entity_poly.entity_id
_entity_poly.type
_entity_poly.pdbx_seq_one_letter_code
_entity_poly.pdbx_strand_id
1 'polypeptide(L)'
;MQVKKKPRNAAAKKIQKAPPKEKRTKKKQNEQPLLKRVIFGEEKPDLTELEAGSTTILDILSPTTVDTKSKDYIVVDGVYHTYLYITGYGYTTTVGSCWLAPLVEAGEGINMSFLVKRQSKEKILSKISQTTMMNRSRMREVGDTRQDYEELDSAISSGLYLKDVMNRQGEDFYYMHTLIEVTAPDPETLEQRATEVEKLCVSVDMIARRCDYKNEQAFLSSLPILSLDPDIERKARRNALTSGVAAAFPFASYELSDHNGIFLGLNLYNRSPVFLDPYDDYKYTNGNWW
;
A
#
# COMPACT_ATOMS: atom_id res chain seq x y z
N MET A 1 29.09 -67.94 47.26
CA MET A 1 28.66 -66.81 48.09
C MET A 1 27.46 -66.22 47.49
N GLN A 2 26.27 -66.48 48.03
CA GLN A 2 25.00 -66.01 47.56
C GLN A 2 24.68 -64.67 48.23
N VAL A 3 24.37 -63.59 47.44
CA VAL A 3 23.92 -62.35 47.97
C VAL A 3 22.39 -62.25 47.71
N LYS A 4 21.63 -62.29 48.82
CA LYS A 4 20.18 -62.20 48.86
C LYS A 4 19.71 -60.76 48.41
N LYS A 5 18.84 -60.64 47.38
CA LYS A 5 18.09 -59.46 47.06
C LYS A 5 16.85 -59.36 47.95
N LYS A 6 16.69 -58.23 48.66
CA LYS A 6 15.45 -57.82 49.37
C LYS A 6 14.42 -57.33 48.41
N PRO A 7 13.10 -57.60 48.56
CA PRO A 7 12.06 -57.02 47.77
C PRO A 7 11.74 -55.61 48.28
N ARG A 8 11.65 -54.64 47.37
CA ARG A 8 11.11 -53.30 47.61
C ARG A 8 9.59 -53.31 47.46
N ASN A 9 8.89 -52.97 48.54
CA ASN A 9 7.48 -52.76 48.61
C ASN A 9 7.15 -51.49 47.74
N ALA A 10 6.36 -51.67 46.70
CA ALA A 10 5.77 -50.59 45.94
C ALA A 10 4.39 -50.26 46.54
N ALA A 11 4.32 -49.18 47.28
CA ALA A 11 3.05 -48.59 47.72
C ALA A 11 2.32 -47.97 46.53
N ALA A 12 1.20 -48.57 46.15
CA ALA A 12 0.29 -48.06 45.13
C ALA A 12 -0.39 -46.74 45.59
N LYS A 13 0.09 -45.60 45.10
CA LYS A 13 -0.63 -44.33 45.22
C LYS A 13 -1.85 -44.35 44.27
N LYS A 14 -3.03 -44.38 44.85
CA LYS A 14 -4.29 -44.14 44.12
C LYS A 14 -4.24 -42.78 43.48
N ILE A 15 -4.12 -42.75 42.17
CA ILE A 15 -4.29 -41.50 41.37
C ILE A 15 -5.78 -41.25 41.33
N GLN A 16 -6.23 -40.18 42.03
CA GLN A 16 -7.59 -39.61 41.85
C GLN A 16 -7.65 -39.05 40.44
N LYS A 17 -8.55 -39.62 39.63
CA LYS A 17 -8.91 -39.06 38.30
C LYS A 17 -9.60 -37.72 38.51
N ALA A 18 -8.95 -36.68 37.95
CA ALA A 18 -9.54 -35.35 37.81
C ALA A 18 -10.81 -35.46 36.93
N PRO A 19 -11.82 -34.63 37.19
CA PRO A 19 -13.03 -34.62 36.41
C PRO A 19 -12.77 -34.21 34.94
N PRO A 20 -13.53 -34.74 33.98
CA PRO A 20 -13.30 -34.45 32.58
C PRO A 20 -13.49 -32.95 32.33
N LYS A 21 -12.47 -32.29 31.77
CA LYS A 21 -12.56 -30.91 31.29
C LYS A 21 -13.65 -30.86 30.22
N GLU A 22 -14.74 -30.15 30.50
CA GLU A 22 -15.70 -29.76 29.50
C GLU A 22 -14.97 -29.13 28.30
N LYS A 23 -15.11 -29.77 27.16
CA LYS A 23 -14.70 -29.21 25.88
C LYS A 23 -15.56 -27.98 25.64
N ARG A 24 -15.07 -26.80 26.03
CA ARG A 24 -15.58 -25.55 25.50
C ARG A 24 -15.38 -25.60 23.97
N THR A 25 -16.44 -25.97 23.29
CA THR A 25 -16.60 -25.70 21.87
C THR A 25 -16.47 -24.19 21.70
N LYS A 26 -15.27 -23.75 21.32
CA LYS A 26 -15.07 -22.42 20.78
C LYS A 26 -15.93 -22.37 19.53
N LYS A 27 -17.15 -21.80 19.64
CA LYS A 27 -17.82 -21.22 18.50
C LYS A 27 -16.78 -20.32 17.83
N LYS A 28 -16.29 -20.73 16.67
CA LYS A 28 -15.63 -19.82 15.73
C LYS A 28 -16.72 -18.79 15.40
N GLN A 29 -16.76 -17.71 16.16
CA GLN A 29 -17.36 -16.49 15.69
C GLN A 29 -16.54 -16.14 14.46
N ASN A 30 -17.19 -16.18 13.32
CA ASN A 30 -16.73 -15.61 12.07
C ASN A 30 -16.63 -14.11 12.34
N GLU A 31 -15.51 -13.68 12.93
CA GLU A 31 -15.17 -12.26 13.04
C GLU A 31 -14.87 -11.81 11.61
N GLN A 32 -15.89 -11.31 10.96
CA GLN A 32 -15.70 -10.51 9.76
C GLN A 32 -14.76 -9.36 10.13
N PRO A 33 -13.79 -9.02 9.26
CA PRO A 33 -12.89 -7.93 9.55
C PRO A 33 -13.70 -6.68 9.93
N LEU A 34 -13.26 -5.99 10.98
CA LEU A 34 -13.94 -4.83 11.58
C LEU A 34 -14.43 -3.80 10.55
N LEU A 35 -13.70 -3.66 9.45
CA LEU A 35 -14.06 -2.81 8.32
C LEU A 35 -15.32 -3.23 7.58
N LYS A 36 -15.57 -4.54 7.36
CA LYS A 36 -16.84 -5.00 6.79
C LYS A 36 -18.02 -4.63 7.69
N ARG A 37 -17.79 -4.62 8.98
CA ARG A 37 -18.80 -4.27 9.97
C ARG A 37 -19.10 -2.77 10.03
N VAL A 38 -18.10 -1.93 9.74
CA VAL A 38 -18.22 -0.46 9.75
C VAL A 38 -18.80 0.07 8.42
N ILE A 39 -18.44 -0.55 7.29
CA ILE A 39 -18.84 -0.06 5.96
C ILE A 39 -20.08 -0.78 5.42
N PHE A 40 -20.24 -2.07 5.73
CA PHE A 40 -21.39 -2.89 5.26
C PHE A 40 -22.21 -3.41 6.43
N GLY A 41 -22.53 -2.56 7.42
CA GLY A 41 -23.22 -2.93 8.63
C GLY A 41 -24.33 -3.97 8.40
N GLU A 42 -24.33 -5.06 9.20
CA GLU A 42 -25.39 -6.09 9.15
C GLU A 42 -26.76 -5.58 9.63
N GLU A 43 -26.83 -4.39 10.20
CA GLU A 43 -28.08 -3.73 10.54
C GLU A 43 -28.61 -3.01 9.29
N LYS A 44 -29.69 -3.54 8.75
CA LYS A 44 -30.49 -2.77 7.80
C LYS A 44 -30.84 -1.45 8.49
N PRO A 45 -30.58 -0.28 7.85
CA PRO A 45 -30.92 1.00 8.44
C PRO A 45 -32.39 0.95 8.82
N ASP A 46 -32.68 1.33 10.06
CA ASP A 46 -34.07 1.38 10.53
C ASP A 46 -34.76 2.45 9.69
N LEU A 47 -35.63 2.01 8.76
CA LEU A 47 -36.32 2.93 7.84
C LEU A 47 -37.14 3.99 8.60
N THR A 48 -37.47 3.72 9.85
CA THR A 48 -38.14 4.68 10.73
C THR A 48 -37.25 5.85 11.13
N GLU A 49 -35.95 5.67 11.25
CA GLU A 49 -35.01 6.80 11.51
C GLU A 49 -34.79 7.67 10.26
N LEU A 50 -34.75 7.05 9.09
CA LEU A 50 -34.72 7.78 7.81
C LEU A 50 -35.99 8.59 7.57
N GLU A 51 -37.16 8.01 7.87
CA GLU A 51 -38.48 8.67 7.80
C GLU A 51 -38.62 9.79 8.84
N ALA A 52 -37.95 9.69 9.98
CA ALA A 52 -37.91 10.73 11.01
C ALA A 52 -36.96 11.90 10.68
N GLY A 53 -36.21 11.82 9.59
CA GLY A 53 -35.28 12.88 9.14
C GLY A 53 -34.03 13.04 10.02
N SER A 54 -33.71 12.05 10.85
CA SER A 54 -32.47 12.03 11.62
C SER A 54 -31.34 11.44 10.78
N THR A 55 -30.66 12.29 9.98
CA THR A 55 -29.44 11.89 9.28
C THR A 55 -28.29 11.78 10.29
N THR A 56 -27.69 10.61 10.38
CA THR A 56 -26.47 10.40 11.16
C THR A 56 -25.25 10.82 10.35
N ILE A 57 -24.11 11.09 11.02
CA ILE A 57 -22.84 11.34 10.35
C ILE A 57 -22.49 10.18 9.40
N LEU A 58 -22.86 8.95 9.72
CA LEU A 58 -22.63 7.78 8.87
C LEU A 58 -23.39 7.86 7.55
N ASP A 59 -24.61 8.37 7.55
CA ASP A 59 -25.43 8.54 6.34
C ASP A 59 -24.85 9.58 5.38
N ILE A 60 -24.06 10.51 5.92
CA ILE A 60 -23.36 11.52 5.12
C ILE A 60 -22.00 11.02 4.60
N LEU A 61 -21.31 10.22 5.38
CA LEU A 61 -19.94 9.78 5.08
C LEU A 61 -19.88 8.44 4.34
N SER A 62 -20.90 7.57 4.49
CA SER A 62 -20.91 6.28 3.82
C SER A 62 -21.48 6.38 2.41
N PRO A 63 -20.89 5.67 1.44
CA PRO A 63 -21.47 5.60 0.11
C PRO A 63 -22.85 4.92 0.15
N THR A 64 -23.77 5.41 -0.65
CA THR A 64 -25.13 4.87 -0.74
C THR A 64 -25.15 3.51 -1.45
N THR A 65 -24.32 3.35 -2.47
CA THR A 65 -24.23 2.11 -3.25
C THR A 65 -22.80 1.74 -3.57
N VAL A 66 -22.48 0.46 -3.42
CA VAL A 66 -21.19 -0.11 -3.82
C VAL A 66 -21.46 -1.39 -4.60
N ASP A 67 -21.10 -1.40 -5.90
CA ASP A 67 -21.17 -2.60 -6.74
C ASP A 67 -19.76 -3.12 -7.03
N THR A 68 -19.48 -4.36 -6.60
CA THR A 68 -18.18 -5.03 -6.72
C THR A 68 -18.19 -6.24 -7.65
N LYS A 69 -19.22 -6.35 -8.54
CA LYS A 69 -19.40 -7.52 -9.40
C LYS A 69 -18.37 -7.62 -10.53
N SER A 70 -17.87 -6.49 -11.00
CA SER A 70 -16.86 -6.47 -12.06
C SER A 70 -15.49 -6.88 -11.53
N LYS A 71 -14.72 -7.58 -12.37
CA LYS A 71 -13.32 -7.92 -12.06
C LYS A 71 -12.37 -6.73 -12.20
N ASP A 72 -12.71 -5.79 -13.08
CA ASP A 72 -11.81 -4.73 -13.53
C ASP A 72 -12.03 -3.40 -12.79
N TYR A 73 -13.22 -3.20 -12.19
CA TYR A 73 -13.58 -1.99 -11.48
C TYR A 73 -14.63 -2.23 -10.40
N ILE A 74 -14.84 -1.27 -9.54
CA ILE A 74 -15.98 -1.16 -8.64
C ILE A 74 -16.77 0.12 -8.98
N VAL A 75 -18.05 0.13 -8.64
CA VAL A 75 -18.88 1.34 -8.81
C VAL A 75 -19.31 1.81 -7.44
N VAL A 76 -18.99 3.04 -7.10
CA VAL A 76 -19.36 3.68 -5.84
C VAL A 76 -20.19 4.92 -6.16
N ASP A 77 -21.45 4.91 -5.74
CA ASP A 77 -22.41 6.01 -6.01
C ASP A 77 -22.49 6.44 -7.49
N GLY A 78 -22.38 5.45 -8.39
CA GLY A 78 -22.44 5.68 -9.84
C GLY A 78 -21.14 6.11 -10.49
N VAL A 79 -20.06 6.30 -9.72
CA VAL A 79 -18.71 6.57 -10.23
C VAL A 79 -17.93 5.26 -10.34
N TYR A 80 -17.23 5.06 -11.43
CA TYR A 80 -16.40 3.89 -11.69
C TYR A 80 -15.01 4.11 -11.13
N HIS A 81 -14.49 3.11 -10.38
CA HIS A 81 -13.18 3.15 -9.75
C HIS A 81 -12.37 1.92 -10.14
N THR A 82 -11.14 2.11 -10.55
CA THR A 82 -10.14 1.04 -10.71
C THR A 82 -8.87 1.39 -9.95
N TYR A 83 -8.16 0.37 -9.52
CA TYR A 83 -6.97 0.53 -8.68
C TYR A 83 -5.76 -0.09 -9.33
N LEU A 84 -4.64 0.63 -9.25
CA LEU A 84 -3.33 0.14 -9.65
C LEU A 84 -2.40 0.21 -8.45
N TYR A 85 -1.42 -0.68 -8.41
CA TYR A 85 -0.31 -0.59 -7.46
C TYR A 85 1.01 -0.61 -8.21
N ILE A 86 2.01 0.11 -7.70
CA ILE A 86 3.37 0.02 -8.25
C ILE A 86 4.03 -1.20 -7.64
N THR A 87 4.58 -2.08 -8.49
CA THR A 87 5.21 -3.33 -8.03
C THR A 87 6.46 -3.03 -7.21
N GLY A 88 6.75 -3.83 -6.20
CA GLY A 88 7.91 -3.60 -5.34
C GLY A 88 9.27 -3.61 -6.07
N TYR A 89 9.36 -4.26 -7.23
CA TYR A 89 10.55 -4.26 -8.11
C TYR A 89 10.41 -3.28 -9.29
N GLY A 90 9.26 -2.63 -9.44
CA GLY A 90 8.96 -1.72 -10.54
C GLY A 90 9.34 -0.27 -10.24
N TYR A 91 10.50 -0.04 -9.66
CA TYR A 91 11.07 1.27 -9.41
C TYR A 91 12.52 1.29 -9.85
N THR A 92 13.01 2.45 -10.25
CA THR A 92 14.44 2.64 -10.48
C THR A 92 15.24 2.43 -9.19
N THR A 93 16.51 2.11 -9.34
CA THR A 93 17.43 1.96 -8.19
C THR A 93 17.77 3.30 -7.54
N THR A 94 17.78 4.37 -8.34
CA THR A 94 18.08 5.74 -7.91
C THR A 94 16.90 6.64 -8.27
N VAL A 95 16.39 7.38 -7.31
CA VAL A 95 15.27 8.31 -7.51
C VAL A 95 15.76 9.74 -7.28
N GLY A 96 15.29 10.67 -8.11
CA GLY A 96 15.52 12.10 -7.92
C GLY A 96 14.58 12.70 -6.88
N SER A 97 14.75 13.98 -6.57
CA SER A 97 13.80 14.72 -5.75
C SER A 97 12.44 14.79 -6.45
N CYS A 98 11.35 14.71 -5.67
CA CYS A 98 9.97 14.81 -6.16
C CYS A 98 9.60 13.76 -7.23
N TRP A 99 10.18 12.56 -7.14
CA TRP A 99 9.96 11.51 -8.14
C TRP A 99 8.51 11.02 -8.26
N LEU A 100 7.66 11.29 -7.26
CA LEU A 100 6.21 11.00 -7.33
C LEU A 100 5.38 12.16 -7.90
N ALA A 101 5.96 13.35 -8.11
CA ALA A 101 5.23 14.50 -8.62
C ALA A 101 4.46 14.23 -9.93
N PRO A 102 5.05 13.57 -10.94
CA PRO A 102 4.33 13.27 -12.18
C PRO A 102 3.05 12.45 -12.00
N LEU A 103 3.01 11.57 -10.98
CA LEU A 103 1.82 10.78 -10.67
C LEU A 103 0.77 11.59 -9.91
N VAL A 104 1.18 12.50 -9.04
CA VAL A 104 0.26 13.39 -8.31
C VAL A 104 -0.35 14.43 -9.24
N GLU A 105 0.43 14.87 -10.23
CA GLU A 105 0.02 15.84 -11.26
C GLU A 105 -0.64 15.17 -12.47
N ALA A 106 -0.94 13.87 -12.42
CA ALA A 106 -1.45 13.09 -13.55
C ALA A 106 -2.85 13.52 -14.06
N GLY A 107 -3.55 14.36 -13.31
CA GLY A 107 -4.81 14.97 -13.75
C GLY A 107 -6.02 14.58 -12.90
N GLU A 108 -7.18 15.00 -13.40
CA GLU A 108 -8.46 14.81 -12.74
C GLU A 108 -8.89 13.34 -12.70
N GLY A 109 -9.44 12.93 -11.56
CA GLY A 109 -9.91 11.57 -11.35
C GLY A 109 -8.80 10.57 -11.03
N ILE A 110 -7.58 11.04 -10.73
CA ILE A 110 -6.45 10.21 -10.31
C ILE A 110 -6.07 10.60 -8.88
N ASN A 111 -6.18 9.64 -7.97
CA ASN A 111 -5.82 9.81 -6.57
C ASN A 111 -4.65 8.86 -6.24
N MET A 112 -3.74 9.30 -5.40
CA MET A 112 -2.61 8.49 -5.00
C MET A 112 -2.56 8.31 -3.49
N SER A 113 -2.45 7.06 -3.05
CA SER A 113 -2.21 6.70 -1.66
C SER A 113 -0.77 6.20 -1.50
N PHE A 114 0.03 6.92 -0.72
CA PHE A 114 1.41 6.60 -0.46
C PHE A 114 1.57 6.19 1.01
N LEU A 115 1.75 4.89 1.23
CA LEU A 115 1.82 4.31 2.58
C LEU A 115 3.26 3.96 2.92
N VAL A 116 3.74 4.51 4.02
CA VAL A 116 5.11 4.34 4.51
C VAL A 116 5.09 3.72 5.89
N LYS A 117 5.83 2.61 6.06
CA LYS A 117 5.90 1.87 7.32
C LYS A 117 7.35 1.70 7.76
N ARG A 118 7.74 2.40 8.81
CA ARG A 118 9.08 2.28 9.40
C ARG A 118 9.32 0.86 9.91
N GLN A 119 10.50 0.35 9.67
CA GLN A 119 10.92 -0.99 10.11
C GLN A 119 11.94 -0.89 11.25
N SER A 120 11.97 -1.92 12.11
CA SER A 120 12.99 -2.02 13.15
C SER A 120 14.37 -2.20 12.50
N LYS A 121 15.27 -1.25 12.76
CA LYS A 121 16.64 -1.24 12.24
C LYS A 121 17.38 -2.52 12.56
N GLU A 122 17.27 -3.01 13.79
CA GLU A 122 17.95 -4.22 14.25
C GLU A 122 17.48 -5.47 13.48
N LYS A 123 16.16 -5.63 13.30
CA LYS A 123 15.59 -6.75 12.55
C LYS A 123 16.01 -6.72 11.08
N ILE A 124 16.04 -5.55 10.47
CA ILE A 124 16.44 -5.39 9.07
C ILE A 124 17.93 -5.66 8.91
N LEU A 125 18.79 -5.11 9.75
CA LEU A 125 20.25 -5.37 9.71
C LEU A 125 20.58 -6.84 9.89
N SER A 126 19.89 -7.53 10.80
CA SER A 126 20.03 -8.97 10.98
C SER A 126 19.63 -9.73 9.72
N LYS A 127 18.46 -9.39 9.12
CA LYS A 127 17.98 -10.02 7.89
C LYS A 127 18.91 -9.77 6.70
N ILE A 128 19.40 -8.54 6.51
CA ILE A 128 20.35 -8.20 5.45
C ILE A 128 21.65 -9.00 5.66
N SER A 129 22.16 -9.05 6.88
CA SER A 129 23.38 -9.79 7.19
C SER A 129 23.23 -11.27 6.88
N GLN A 130 22.11 -11.88 7.25
CA GLN A 130 21.81 -13.29 6.97
C GLN A 130 21.70 -13.55 5.46
N THR A 131 20.95 -12.71 4.72
CA THR A 131 20.79 -12.86 3.27
C THR A 131 22.12 -12.68 2.54
N THR A 132 22.94 -11.70 2.94
CA THR A 132 24.28 -11.47 2.37
C THR A 132 25.20 -12.65 2.62
N MET A 133 25.14 -13.26 3.82
CA MET A 133 25.91 -14.46 4.13
C MET A 133 25.46 -15.65 3.27
N MET A 134 24.16 -15.86 3.12
CA MET A 134 23.61 -16.92 2.27
C MET A 134 24.02 -16.75 0.80
N ASN A 135 23.95 -15.52 0.27
CA ASN A 135 24.36 -15.24 -1.11
C ASN A 135 25.85 -15.47 -1.31
N ARG A 136 26.69 -15.12 -0.33
CA ARG A 136 28.15 -15.44 -0.36
C ARG A 136 28.40 -16.95 -0.35
N SER A 137 27.63 -17.72 0.41
CA SER A 137 27.74 -19.18 0.41
C SER A 137 27.37 -19.77 -0.95
N ARG A 138 26.23 -19.33 -1.52
CA ARG A 138 25.79 -19.74 -2.86
C ARG A 138 26.82 -19.38 -3.94
N MET A 139 27.38 -18.19 -3.88
CA MET A 139 28.43 -17.74 -4.81
C MET A 139 29.65 -18.66 -4.84
N ARG A 140 29.97 -19.33 -3.70
CA ARG A 140 31.07 -20.30 -3.63
C ARG A 140 30.69 -21.67 -4.21
N GLU A 141 29.39 -21.99 -4.23
CA GLU A 141 28.84 -23.26 -4.71
C GLU A 141 28.51 -23.23 -6.20
N VAL A 142 28.18 -22.03 -6.74
CA VAL A 142 27.85 -21.83 -8.15
C VAL A 142 29.16 -21.85 -8.96
N GLY A 143 29.39 -22.98 -9.59
CA GLY A 143 30.44 -23.11 -10.61
C GLY A 143 29.99 -22.41 -11.89
N ASP A 144 30.78 -21.51 -12.39
CA ASP A 144 30.92 -20.99 -13.77
C ASP A 144 29.72 -20.52 -14.58
N THR A 145 28.49 -20.37 -14.02
CA THR A 145 27.41 -19.68 -14.72
C THR A 145 27.54 -18.17 -14.46
N ARG A 146 28.13 -17.47 -15.39
CA ARG A 146 28.49 -16.04 -15.29
C ARG A 146 27.31 -15.14 -14.88
N GLN A 147 26.11 -15.47 -15.33
CA GLN A 147 24.91 -14.69 -15.07
C GLN A 147 24.46 -14.79 -13.61
N ASP A 148 24.44 -15.99 -13.04
CA ASP A 148 24.07 -16.21 -11.62
C ASP A 148 25.11 -15.55 -10.67
N TYR A 149 26.39 -15.54 -11.07
CA TYR A 149 27.45 -14.88 -10.33
C TYR A 149 27.26 -13.37 -10.24
N GLU A 150 26.95 -12.71 -11.36
CA GLU A 150 26.72 -11.25 -11.43
C GLU A 150 25.52 -10.81 -10.61
N GLU A 151 24.42 -11.59 -10.61
CA GLU A 151 23.23 -11.34 -9.80
C GLU A 151 23.54 -11.46 -8.29
N LEU A 152 24.27 -12.50 -7.91
CA LEU A 152 24.66 -12.73 -6.50
C LEU A 152 25.62 -11.64 -6.01
N ASP A 153 26.58 -11.23 -6.82
CA ASP A 153 27.54 -10.16 -6.49
C ASP A 153 26.83 -8.81 -6.32
N SER A 154 25.92 -8.48 -7.23
CA SER A 154 25.07 -7.30 -7.14
C SER A 154 24.20 -7.31 -5.87
N ALA A 155 23.60 -8.45 -5.53
CA ALA A 155 22.80 -8.59 -4.33
C ALA A 155 23.63 -8.46 -3.04
N ILE A 156 24.85 -8.99 -3.03
CA ILE A 156 25.80 -8.86 -1.91
C ILE A 156 26.23 -7.40 -1.74
N SER A 157 26.62 -6.73 -2.83
CA SER A 157 27.06 -5.34 -2.84
C SER A 157 25.94 -4.42 -2.36
N SER A 158 24.72 -4.61 -2.85
CA SER A 158 23.54 -3.86 -2.41
C SER A 158 23.25 -4.07 -0.91
N GLY A 159 23.37 -5.31 -0.42
CA GLY A 159 23.19 -5.60 1.01
C GLY A 159 24.23 -4.92 1.90
N LEU A 160 25.48 -4.91 1.47
CA LEU A 160 26.58 -4.22 2.18
C LEU A 160 26.38 -2.71 2.18
N TYR A 161 25.99 -2.13 1.06
CA TYR A 161 25.66 -0.71 0.93
C TYR A 161 24.55 -0.31 1.90
N LEU A 162 23.40 -1.03 1.90
CA LEU A 162 22.30 -0.77 2.81
C LEU A 162 22.75 -0.81 4.27
N LYS A 163 23.56 -1.81 4.64
CA LYS A 163 24.09 -1.92 5.98
C LYS A 163 24.99 -0.77 6.38
N ASP A 164 25.83 -0.32 5.46
CA ASP A 164 26.75 0.81 5.68
C ASP A 164 25.99 2.12 5.88
N VAL A 165 25.05 2.43 4.99
CA VAL A 165 24.22 3.64 5.02
C VAL A 165 23.37 3.70 6.31
N MET A 166 22.75 2.57 6.69
CA MET A 166 21.97 2.50 7.92
C MET A 166 22.84 2.70 9.17
N ASN A 167 24.07 2.18 9.20
CA ASN A 167 24.93 2.26 10.39
C ASN A 167 25.71 3.56 10.48
N ARG A 168 26.25 4.07 9.39
CA ARG A 168 27.14 5.25 9.38
C ARG A 168 26.41 6.56 9.12
N GLN A 169 25.42 6.55 8.24
CA GLN A 169 24.69 7.77 7.88
C GLN A 169 23.43 7.98 8.69
N GLY A 170 23.07 7.03 9.58
CA GLY A 170 21.93 7.16 10.47
C GLY A 170 20.58 7.02 9.78
N GLU A 171 20.54 6.52 8.53
CA GLU A 171 19.29 6.31 7.82
C GLU A 171 18.44 5.19 8.42
N ASP A 172 17.13 5.38 8.41
CA ASP A 172 16.15 4.38 8.76
C ASP A 172 15.66 3.62 7.51
N PHE A 173 15.06 2.47 7.76
CA PHE A 173 14.54 1.61 6.71
C PHE A 173 13.02 1.57 6.75
N TYR A 174 12.41 1.69 5.57
CA TYR A 174 10.98 1.74 5.39
C TYR A 174 10.51 0.72 4.37
N TYR A 175 9.30 0.20 4.59
CA TYR A 175 8.50 -0.38 3.52
C TYR A 175 7.56 0.70 3.02
N MET A 176 7.59 0.95 1.72
CA MET A 176 6.68 1.87 1.07
C MET A 176 5.80 1.14 0.06
N HIS A 177 4.59 1.64 -0.11
CA HIS A 177 3.59 1.10 -1.02
C HIS A 177 2.89 2.27 -1.69
N THR A 178 2.76 2.20 -3.00
CA THR A 178 2.06 3.21 -3.80
C THR A 178 0.84 2.56 -4.43
N LEU A 179 -0.33 3.07 -4.08
CA LEU A 179 -1.61 2.73 -4.67
C LEU A 179 -2.11 3.92 -5.46
N ILE A 180 -2.64 3.68 -6.65
CA ILE A 180 -3.23 4.68 -7.52
C ILE A 180 -4.68 4.30 -7.75
N GLU A 181 -5.58 5.19 -7.42
CA GLU A 181 -6.99 5.10 -7.73
C GLU A 181 -7.27 5.93 -8.98
N VAL A 182 -7.99 5.35 -9.91
CA VAL A 182 -8.48 6.04 -11.11
C VAL A 182 -9.99 6.03 -11.10
N THR A 183 -10.60 7.19 -11.27
CA THR A 183 -12.05 7.35 -11.26
C THR A 183 -12.55 7.94 -12.57
N ALA A 184 -13.74 7.53 -12.98
CA ALA A 184 -14.40 8.07 -14.17
C ALA A 184 -15.93 7.93 -14.08
N PRO A 185 -16.70 8.73 -14.85
CA PRO A 185 -18.15 8.63 -14.90
C PRO A 185 -18.65 7.39 -15.65
N ASP A 186 -17.84 6.81 -16.52
CA ASP A 186 -18.17 5.66 -17.37
C ASP A 186 -16.99 4.71 -17.54
N PRO A 187 -17.22 3.44 -17.90
CA PRO A 187 -16.17 2.43 -18.00
C PRO A 187 -15.17 2.70 -19.13
N GLU A 188 -15.57 3.35 -20.21
CA GLU A 188 -14.69 3.60 -21.35
C GLU A 188 -13.67 4.69 -21.01
N THR A 189 -14.10 5.78 -20.42
CA THR A 189 -13.21 6.83 -19.87
C THR A 189 -12.31 6.28 -18.77
N LEU A 190 -12.83 5.37 -17.93
CA LEU A 190 -12.03 4.73 -16.89
C LEU A 190 -10.86 3.93 -17.49
N GLU A 191 -11.12 3.13 -18.52
CA GLU A 191 -10.10 2.32 -19.18
C GLU A 191 -9.05 3.19 -19.89
N GLN A 192 -9.47 4.27 -20.52
CA GLN A 192 -8.57 5.25 -21.16
C GLN A 192 -7.65 5.87 -20.11
N ARG A 193 -8.20 6.42 -19.02
CA ARG A 193 -7.43 7.01 -17.92
C ARG A 193 -6.48 6.02 -17.26
N ALA A 194 -6.93 4.79 -16.99
CA ALA A 194 -6.10 3.74 -16.42
C ALA A 194 -4.90 3.41 -17.32
N THR A 195 -5.13 3.34 -18.64
CA THR A 195 -4.07 3.12 -19.63
C THR A 195 -3.09 4.31 -19.69
N GLU A 196 -3.57 5.54 -19.55
CA GLU A 196 -2.72 6.74 -19.49
C GLU A 196 -1.84 6.73 -18.23
N VAL A 197 -2.38 6.34 -17.08
CA VAL A 197 -1.62 6.17 -15.85
C VAL A 197 -0.55 5.08 -15.99
N GLU A 198 -0.87 3.95 -16.63
CA GLU A 198 0.12 2.91 -16.91
C GLU A 198 1.27 3.44 -17.80
N LYS A 199 0.96 4.19 -18.86
CA LYS A 199 1.97 4.83 -19.72
C LYS A 199 2.79 5.87 -18.96
N LEU A 200 2.14 6.67 -18.12
CA LEU A 200 2.82 7.65 -17.27
C LEU A 200 3.81 6.95 -16.31
N CYS A 201 3.38 5.86 -15.67
CA CYS A 201 4.29 5.07 -14.82
C CYS A 201 5.50 4.60 -15.61
N VAL A 202 5.31 4.07 -16.82
CA VAL A 202 6.43 3.62 -17.68
C VAL A 202 7.35 4.77 -18.05
N SER A 203 6.82 5.97 -18.31
CA SER A 203 7.64 7.15 -18.68
C SER A 203 8.57 7.63 -17.56
N VAL A 204 8.25 7.28 -16.31
CA VAL A 204 9.06 7.58 -15.12
C VAL A 204 9.73 6.31 -14.55
N ASP A 205 9.94 5.31 -15.40
CA ASP A 205 10.58 4.04 -15.05
C ASP A 205 9.91 3.28 -13.90
N MET A 206 8.60 3.36 -13.79
CA MET A 206 7.81 2.61 -12.82
C MET A 206 6.93 1.58 -13.51
N ILE A 207 6.69 0.44 -12.82
CA ILE A 207 5.82 -0.63 -13.31
C ILE A 207 4.57 -0.69 -12.45
N ALA A 208 3.48 -0.19 -12.99
CA ALA A 208 2.15 -0.33 -12.38
C ALA A 208 1.49 -1.66 -12.78
N ARG A 209 0.64 -2.17 -11.91
CA ARG A 209 -0.21 -3.34 -12.16
C ARG A 209 -1.61 -3.07 -11.64
N ARG A 210 -2.63 -3.48 -12.40
CA ARG A 210 -4.03 -3.36 -12.01
C ARG A 210 -4.37 -4.33 -10.90
N CYS A 211 -5.32 -3.94 -10.06
CA CYS A 211 -5.86 -4.76 -8.98
C CYS A 211 -7.04 -5.62 -9.46
N ASP A 212 -6.91 -6.29 -10.62
CA ASP A 212 -7.96 -7.15 -11.16
C ASP A 212 -8.42 -8.19 -10.14
N TYR A 213 -9.73 -8.37 -9.99
CA TYR A 213 -10.38 -9.19 -8.97
C TYR A 213 -10.15 -8.74 -7.51
N LYS A 214 -9.43 -7.64 -7.28
CA LYS A 214 -9.09 -7.13 -5.94
C LYS A 214 -9.38 -5.64 -5.78
N ASN A 215 -10.23 -5.09 -6.65
CA ASN A 215 -10.60 -3.68 -6.57
C ASN A 215 -11.31 -3.33 -5.25
N GLU A 216 -12.13 -4.22 -4.69
CA GLU A 216 -12.74 -4.03 -3.36
C GLU A 216 -11.67 -3.92 -2.25
N GLN A 217 -10.68 -4.82 -2.25
CA GLN A 217 -9.58 -4.81 -1.28
C GLN A 217 -8.67 -3.58 -1.47
N ALA A 218 -8.47 -3.16 -2.73
CA ALA A 218 -7.70 -1.97 -3.04
C ALA A 218 -8.43 -0.70 -2.59
N PHE A 219 -9.74 -0.62 -2.82
CA PHE A 219 -10.60 0.46 -2.29
C PHE A 219 -10.46 0.59 -0.77
N LEU A 220 -10.63 -0.52 -0.04
CA LEU A 220 -10.47 -0.51 1.42
C LEU A 220 -9.04 -0.13 1.86
N SER A 221 -8.04 -0.48 1.05
CA SER A 221 -6.64 -0.17 1.31
C SER A 221 -6.27 1.29 1.01
N SER A 222 -7.03 1.96 0.13
CA SER A 222 -6.81 3.37 -0.21
C SER A 222 -7.38 4.32 0.84
N LEU A 223 -8.32 3.85 1.66
CA LEU A 223 -8.89 4.65 2.74
C LEU A 223 -7.84 5.05 3.78
N PRO A 224 -7.97 6.22 4.44
CA PRO A 224 -6.98 6.74 5.39
C PRO A 224 -6.99 6.02 6.76
N ILE A 225 -7.13 4.69 6.74
CA ILE A 225 -7.14 3.81 7.92
C ILE A 225 -5.84 3.06 8.13
N LEU A 226 -4.83 3.30 7.29
CA LEU A 226 -3.50 2.69 7.36
C LEU A 226 -3.49 1.15 7.33
N SER A 227 -4.47 0.53 6.68
CA SER A 227 -4.59 -0.92 6.55
C SER A 227 -4.53 -1.32 5.09
N LEU A 228 -3.52 -2.09 4.71
CA LEU A 228 -3.38 -2.67 3.37
C LEU A 228 -3.86 -4.12 3.36
N ASP A 229 -4.50 -4.54 2.27
CA ASP A 229 -4.70 -5.96 2.00
C ASP A 229 -3.35 -6.69 1.95
N PRO A 230 -3.21 -7.86 2.60
CA PRO A 230 -1.92 -8.56 2.70
C PRO A 230 -1.29 -8.93 1.35
N ASP A 231 -2.09 -9.21 0.33
CA ASP A 231 -1.57 -9.54 -1.00
C ASP A 231 -1.07 -8.30 -1.74
N ILE A 232 -1.80 -7.19 -1.62
CA ILE A 232 -1.40 -5.89 -2.16
C ILE A 232 -0.14 -5.41 -1.44
N GLU A 233 -0.11 -5.48 -0.09
CA GLU A 233 1.07 -5.14 0.72
C GLU A 233 2.32 -5.91 0.25
N ARG A 234 2.17 -7.21 0.01
CA ARG A 234 3.29 -8.05 -0.42
C ARG A 234 3.79 -7.70 -1.83
N LYS A 235 2.87 -7.44 -2.78
CA LYS A 235 3.21 -7.17 -4.18
C LYS A 235 3.72 -5.76 -4.41
N ALA A 236 3.15 -4.78 -3.74
CA ALA A 236 3.50 -3.36 -3.87
C ALA A 236 4.67 -2.94 -2.97
N ARG A 237 5.15 -3.81 -2.07
CA ARG A 237 6.16 -3.46 -1.09
C ARG A 237 7.50 -3.13 -1.73
N ARG A 238 7.95 -1.90 -1.55
CA ARG A 238 9.29 -1.42 -1.90
C ARG A 238 10.09 -1.14 -0.64
N ASN A 239 11.34 -1.54 -0.65
CA ASN A 239 12.32 -1.17 0.36
C ASN A 239 12.86 0.23 0.05
N ALA A 240 12.85 1.10 1.03
CA ALA A 240 13.35 2.46 0.87
C ALA A 240 14.14 2.90 2.11
N LEU A 241 15.11 3.76 1.91
CA LEU A 241 15.81 4.49 2.96
C LEU A 241 15.11 5.83 3.22
N THR A 242 15.46 6.51 4.32
CA THR A 242 14.90 7.82 4.69
C THR A 242 15.00 8.83 3.53
N SER A 243 16.16 8.89 2.87
CA SER A 243 16.41 9.77 1.74
C SER A 243 15.46 9.51 0.57
N GLY A 244 15.23 8.23 0.22
CA GLY A 244 14.32 7.85 -0.86
C GLY A 244 12.86 8.15 -0.54
N VAL A 245 12.44 7.98 0.72
CA VAL A 245 11.09 8.36 1.18
C VAL A 245 10.92 9.87 1.20
N ALA A 246 11.91 10.62 1.66
CA ALA A 246 11.87 12.09 1.67
C ALA A 246 11.83 12.66 0.24
N ALA A 247 12.58 12.05 -0.69
CA ALA A 247 12.56 12.42 -2.10
C ALA A 247 11.22 12.14 -2.80
N ALA A 248 10.37 11.29 -2.21
CA ALA A 248 9.02 11.02 -2.72
C ALA A 248 8.03 12.16 -2.47
N PHE A 249 8.40 13.17 -1.64
CA PHE A 249 7.54 14.32 -1.35
C PHE A 249 7.14 15.04 -2.65
N PRO A 250 5.83 15.05 -3.03
CA PRO A 250 5.43 15.50 -4.34
C PRO A 250 5.09 16.99 -4.40
N PHE A 251 4.92 17.65 -3.23
CA PHE A 251 4.43 19.04 -3.15
C PHE A 251 5.56 20.06 -3.23
N ALA A 252 6.44 19.91 -4.22
CA ALA A 252 7.57 20.81 -4.41
C ALA A 252 7.20 22.08 -5.18
N SER A 253 6.20 22.00 -6.04
CA SER A 253 5.66 23.15 -6.77
C SER A 253 4.16 23.01 -6.90
N TYR A 254 3.48 24.14 -7.06
CA TYR A 254 2.07 24.19 -7.39
C TYR A 254 1.92 24.60 -8.87
N GLU A 255 1.20 23.80 -9.63
CA GLU A 255 0.84 24.16 -11.00
C GLU A 255 -0.56 24.78 -11.01
N LEU A 256 -0.63 26.00 -11.51
CA LEU A 256 -1.88 26.65 -11.85
C LEU A 256 -1.89 26.80 -13.37
N SER A 257 -2.71 26.02 -14.05
CA SER A 257 -2.83 26.09 -15.51
C SER A 257 -4.25 25.81 -15.93
N ASP A 258 -4.87 26.80 -16.54
CA ASP A 258 -6.21 26.71 -17.12
C ASP A 258 -6.10 26.44 -18.61
N HIS A 259 -6.84 25.46 -19.14
CA HIS A 259 -6.75 25.05 -20.55
C HIS A 259 -7.03 26.19 -21.56
N ASN A 260 -7.86 27.15 -21.20
CA ASN A 260 -8.23 28.29 -22.04
C ASN A 260 -7.70 29.63 -21.52
N GLY A 261 -6.72 29.57 -20.63
CA GLY A 261 -6.22 30.76 -19.92
C GLY A 261 -5.27 31.62 -20.74
N ILE A 262 -5.04 32.83 -20.24
CA ILE A 262 -4.01 33.74 -20.74
C ILE A 262 -2.65 33.29 -20.20
N PHE A 263 -1.66 33.20 -21.08
CA PHE A 263 -0.29 32.89 -20.65
C PHE A 263 0.27 34.01 -19.78
N LEU A 264 0.58 33.71 -18.53
CA LEU A 264 1.14 34.67 -17.58
C LEU A 264 2.67 34.62 -17.51
N GLY A 265 3.27 33.46 -17.74
CA GLY A 265 4.70 33.26 -17.62
C GLY A 265 5.09 31.83 -17.33
N LEU A 266 6.30 31.64 -16.78
CA LEU A 266 6.82 30.35 -16.38
C LEU A 266 6.88 30.27 -14.86
N ASN A 267 6.48 29.14 -14.31
CA ASN A 267 6.63 28.84 -12.91
C ASN A 267 8.12 28.79 -12.53
N LEU A 268 8.52 29.52 -11.49
CA LEU A 268 9.92 29.63 -11.08
C LEU A 268 10.54 28.31 -10.62
N TYR A 269 9.72 27.39 -10.09
CA TYR A 269 10.20 26.14 -9.48
C TYR A 269 10.34 25.02 -10.50
N ASN A 270 9.32 24.78 -11.33
CA ASN A 270 9.30 23.66 -12.29
C ASN A 270 9.40 24.11 -13.76
N ARG A 271 9.38 25.45 -14.02
CA ARG A 271 9.43 26.06 -15.35
C ARG A 271 8.26 25.66 -16.26
N SER A 272 7.19 25.13 -15.71
CA SER A 272 5.96 24.91 -16.47
C SER A 272 5.30 26.21 -16.88
N PRO A 273 4.63 26.26 -18.05
CA PRO A 273 3.86 27.42 -18.46
C PRO A 273 2.63 27.62 -17.55
N VAL A 274 2.42 28.83 -17.11
CA VAL A 274 1.27 29.20 -16.27
C VAL A 274 0.22 29.92 -17.13
N PHE A 275 -0.97 29.32 -17.22
CA PHE A 275 -2.13 29.90 -17.88
C PHE A 275 -3.20 30.18 -16.83
N LEU A 276 -3.83 31.33 -16.92
CA LEU A 276 -4.93 31.73 -16.04
C LEU A 276 -6.11 32.20 -16.86
N ASP A 277 -7.28 31.62 -16.63
CA ASP A 277 -8.54 32.12 -17.12
C ASP A 277 -9.24 32.94 -16.02
N PRO A 278 -9.18 34.27 -16.08
CA PRO A 278 -9.81 35.15 -15.08
C PRO A 278 -11.34 35.17 -15.19
N TYR A 279 -11.92 34.58 -16.22
CA TYR A 279 -13.34 34.52 -16.48
C TYR A 279 -13.97 33.16 -16.24
N ASP A 280 -13.22 32.22 -15.64
CA ASP A 280 -13.75 30.92 -15.25
C ASP A 280 -14.68 31.05 -14.04
N ASP A 281 -15.99 31.14 -14.34
CA ASP A 281 -17.04 31.27 -13.34
C ASP A 281 -17.07 30.14 -12.30
N TYR A 282 -16.61 28.92 -12.66
CA TYR A 282 -16.61 27.79 -11.78
C TYR A 282 -15.53 27.88 -10.72
N LYS A 283 -14.36 28.39 -11.07
CA LYS A 283 -13.22 28.51 -10.15
C LYS A 283 -13.27 29.77 -9.29
N TYR A 284 -13.89 30.85 -9.81
CA TYR A 284 -13.73 32.18 -9.24
C TYR A 284 -15.06 32.88 -8.86
N THR A 285 -16.18 32.14 -8.84
CA THR A 285 -17.54 32.71 -8.51
C THR A 285 -17.61 33.39 -7.15
N ASN A 286 -16.65 33.16 -6.23
CA ASN A 286 -16.59 33.81 -4.91
C ASN A 286 -15.31 34.63 -4.70
N GLY A 287 -14.50 34.81 -5.71
CA GLY A 287 -13.26 35.56 -5.62
C GLY A 287 -13.48 37.03 -5.91
N ASN A 288 -13.51 37.88 -4.90
CA ASN A 288 -13.35 39.32 -5.10
C ASN A 288 -11.90 39.55 -5.56
N TRP A 289 -11.74 39.73 -6.87
CA TRP A 289 -10.49 40.15 -7.50
C TRP A 289 -10.35 41.68 -7.39
N TRP A 290 -10.09 42.20 -6.16
CA TRP A 290 -9.76 43.60 -5.93
C TRP A 290 -8.70 43.70 -4.84
#